data_13755e7cc1176a3dd443e696a140213d
#
_entry.id   13755e7cc1176a3dd443e696a140213d
#
_cell.length_a   1.000
_cell.length_b   1.000
_cell.length_c   1.000
_cell.angle_alpha   90.00
_cell.angle_beta   90.00
_cell.angle_gamma   90.00
#
_symmetry.space_group_name_H-M   'P 1'
#
loop_
_entity.id
_entity.type
_entity.pdbx_description
1 polymer ?
#
loop_
_entity_poly.entity_id
_entity_poly.type
_entity_poly.pdbx_seq_one_letter_code
_entity_poly.pdbx_strand_id
1 'polypeptide(L)'
;MKLERGINLGGYLSQCVHSTEHYDTFIQEEDIHKIASMGFDHVRLPIDYEVLEDEYGRTREEGFAYVTRVVEWCKCQGLNIVLDLHKAYGYDFNNAGDKKKNILFTNKMVQKRFVNLWIKIAEHYANETHVAFELLNEVVEQENAEAWNLLIAETVDAIRRIARDTIIIYGGIQ
;
A
#
# COMPACT_ATOMS: atom_id res chain seq x y z
N MET A 1 -9.34 14.82 -6.46
CA MET A 1 -8.09 14.55 -5.72
C MET A 1 -6.94 15.25 -6.45
N LYS A 2 -6.03 15.91 -5.71
CA LYS A 2 -4.85 16.59 -6.24
C LYS A 2 -3.60 15.86 -5.74
N LEU A 3 -2.70 15.46 -6.64
CA LEU A 3 -1.47 14.72 -6.33
C LEU A 3 -0.29 15.38 -7.11
N GLU A 4 0.02 16.65 -6.78
CA GLU A 4 1.05 17.43 -7.47
C GLU A 4 2.33 17.58 -6.66
N ARG A 5 2.20 17.73 -5.33
CA ARG A 5 3.32 17.92 -4.39
C ARG A 5 3.18 17.00 -3.21
N GLY A 6 3.80 15.85 -3.28
CA GLY A 6 3.73 14.81 -2.25
C GLY A 6 5.04 14.60 -1.52
N ILE A 7 4.95 13.92 -0.39
CA ILE A 7 6.09 13.42 0.36
C ILE A 7 5.85 11.96 0.75
N ASN A 8 6.91 11.15 0.72
CA ASN A 8 6.85 9.75 1.11
C ASN A 8 7.13 9.57 2.60
N LEU A 9 6.27 8.88 3.33
CA LEU A 9 6.44 8.53 4.74
C LEU A 9 7.25 7.23 4.88
N GLY A 10 8.47 7.20 4.30
CA GLY A 10 9.34 6.02 4.31
C GLY A 10 9.80 5.63 5.70
N GLY A 11 10.03 4.34 5.93
CA GLY A 11 10.53 3.79 7.19
C GLY A 11 9.50 3.72 8.31
N TYR A 12 8.22 4.02 8.05
CA TYR A 12 7.18 3.99 9.08
C TYR A 12 6.46 2.62 9.15
N LEU A 13 5.68 2.27 8.12
CA LEU A 13 4.97 0.98 8.02
C LEU A 13 5.60 0.04 6.99
N SER A 14 6.74 0.42 6.45
CA SER A 14 7.51 -0.35 5.48
C SER A 14 9.00 -0.16 5.70
N GLN A 15 9.78 -1.18 5.40
CA GLN A 15 11.25 -1.17 5.49
C GLN A 15 11.77 -0.75 6.88
N CYS A 16 11.12 -1.22 7.92
CA CYS A 16 11.42 -0.88 9.31
C CYS A 16 11.42 -2.13 10.20
N VAL A 17 11.75 -1.95 11.46
CA VAL A 17 11.47 -2.96 12.49
C VAL A 17 9.99 -2.85 12.85
N HIS A 18 9.20 -3.86 12.45
CA HIS A 18 7.77 -3.91 12.72
C HIS A 18 7.51 -4.14 14.22
N SER A 19 7.37 -3.06 14.98
CA SER A 19 7.06 -3.09 16.42
C SER A 19 6.08 -1.99 16.79
N THR A 20 5.30 -2.22 17.83
CA THR A 20 4.35 -1.24 18.40
C THR A 20 5.07 0.04 18.80
N GLU A 21 6.23 -0.06 19.45
CA GLU A 21 7.04 1.09 19.87
C GLU A 21 7.42 1.97 18.67
N HIS A 22 7.87 1.35 17.56
CA HIS A 22 8.21 2.07 16.34
C HIS A 22 6.99 2.77 15.75
N TYR A 23 5.86 2.07 15.62
CA TYR A 23 4.64 2.64 15.06
C TYR A 23 4.03 3.75 15.90
N ASP A 24 4.24 3.72 17.23
CA ASP A 24 3.71 4.73 18.14
C ASP A 24 4.61 5.97 18.28
N THR A 25 5.84 5.93 17.74
CA THR A 25 6.80 7.03 17.97
C THR A 25 7.41 7.63 16.72
N PHE A 26 7.45 6.91 15.57
CA PHE A 26 8.21 7.32 14.41
C PHE A 26 7.55 8.41 13.58
N ILE A 27 6.24 8.30 13.30
CA ILE A 27 5.43 9.35 12.67
C ILE A 27 4.28 9.69 13.60
N GLN A 28 4.08 11.00 13.84
CA GLN A 28 3.07 11.54 14.71
C GLN A 28 2.14 12.51 13.96
N GLU A 29 1.03 12.89 14.57
CA GLU A 29 0.06 13.83 13.99
C GLU A 29 0.72 15.19 13.66
N GLU A 30 1.65 15.62 14.51
CA GLU A 30 2.40 16.87 14.32
C GLU A 30 3.25 16.87 13.04
N ASP A 31 3.77 15.71 12.63
CA ASP A 31 4.52 15.57 11.38
C ASP A 31 3.60 15.80 10.17
N ILE A 32 2.40 15.24 10.20
CA ILE A 32 1.40 15.42 9.15
C ILE A 32 0.94 16.89 9.10
N HIS A 33 0.71 17.52 10.26
CA HIS A 33 0.42 18.95 10.34
C HIS A 33 1.55 19.80 9.73
N LYS A 34 2.81 19.48 10.03
CA LYS A 34 3.98 20.17 9.49
C LYS A 34 4.06 20.02 7.97
N ILE A 35 3.84 18.80 7.44
CA ILE A 35 3.80 18.53 5.99
C ILE A 35 2.76 19.41 5.31
N ALA A 36 1.53 19.47 5.84
CA ALA A 36 0.47 20.33 5.33
C ALA A 36 0.88 21.82 5.34
N SER A 37 1.48 22.29 6.43
CA SER A 37 1.93 23.68 6.59
C SER A 37 3.03 24.09 5.59
N MET A 38 3.81 23.12 5.08
CA MET A 38 4.83 23.31 4.05
C MET A 38 4.24 23.38 2.63
N GLY A 39 2.91 23.21 2.48
CA GLY A 39 2.20 23.32 1.22
C GLY A 39 2.24 22.04 0.34
N PHE A 40 2.49 20.88 0.94
CA PHE A 40 2.24 19.60 0.28
C PHE A 40 0.73 19.37 0.14
N ASP A 41 0.32 18.62 -0.87
CA ASP A 41 -1.08 18.29 -1.12
C ASP A 41 -1.40 16.81 -0.87
N HIS A 42 -0.39 15.97 -0.71
CA HIS A 42 -0.56 14.57 -0.36
C HIS A 42 0.67 13.96 0.31
N VAL A 43 0.45 12.84 0.95
CA VAL A 43 1.50 11.91 1.41
C VAL A 43 1.37 10.57 0.70
N ARG A 44 2.48 9.86 0.53
CA ARG A 44 2.49 8.44 0.15
C ARG A 44 2.89 7.64 1.38
N LEU A 45 2.09 6.66 1.74
CA LEU A 45 2.31 5.78 2.89
C LEU A 45 2.69 4.38 2.41
N PRO A 46 3.98 4.03 2.39
CA PRO A 46 4.43 2.68 2.14
C PRO A 46 4.05 1.73 3.28
N ILE A 47 3.48 0.57 2.93
CA ILE A 47 2.98 -0.43 3.88
C ILE A 47 3.47 -1.80 3.46
N ASP A 48 4.19 -2.51 4.32
CA ASP A 48 4.53 -3.90 4.13
C ASP A 48 3.31 -4.78 4.48
N TYR A 49 3.09 -5.87 3.74
CA TYR A 49 1.92 -6.74 3.95
C TYR A 49 1.83 -7.28 5.38
N GLU A 50 2.97 -7.47 6.06
CA GLU A 50 3.06 -7.95 7.44
C GLU A 50 2.35 -7.04 8.45
N VAL A 51 2.15 -5.78 8.10
CA VAL A 51 1.34 -4.84 8.91
C VAL A 51 -0.14 -5.21 8.83
N LEU A 52 -0.63 -5.58 7.65
CA LEU A 52 -2.05 -5.76 7.36
C LEU A 52 -2.56 -7.19 7.50
N GLU A 53 -1.67 -8.18 7.37
CA GLU A 53 -2.03 -9.59 7.48
C GLU A 53 -0.92 -10.42 8.11
N ASP A 54 -1.30 -11.55 8.71
CA ASP A 54 -0.36 -12.51 9.29
C ASP A 54 0.22 -13.48 8.22
N GLU A 55 1.08 -14.40 8.64
CA GLU A 55 1.69 -15.40 7.78
C GLU A 55 0.69 -16.29 7.02
N TYR A 56 -0.54 -16.44 7.56
CA TYR A 56 -1.64 -17.21 6.95
C TYR A 56 -2.58 -16.34 6.08
N GLY A 57 -2.34 -15.03 5.95
CA GLY A 57 -3.19 -14.11 5.21
C GLY A 57 -4.46 -13.67 5.98
N ARG A 58 -4.47 -13.85 7.31
CA ARG A 58 -5.55 -13.36 8.16
C ARG A 58 -5.33 -11.89 8.49
N THR A 59 -6.39 -11.10 8.43
CA THR A 59 -6.35 -9.66 8.71
C THR A 59 -5.81 -9.36 10.10
N ARG A 60 -4.95 -8.36 10.18
CA ARG A 60 -4.47 -7.75 11.43
C ARG A 60 -5.18 -6.41 11.64
N GLU A 61 -6.24 -6.40 12.43
CA GLU A 61 -7.03 -5.18 12.70
C GLU A 61 -6.18 -4.06 13.35
N GLU A 62 -5.23 -4.42 14.20
CA GLU A 62 -4.26 -3.48 14.80
C GLU A 62 -3.39 -2.78 13.74
N GLY A 63 -2.99 -3.50 12.69
CA GLY A 63 -2.24 -2.94 11.56
C GLY A 63 -3.09 -1.97 10.75
N PHE A 64 -4.35 -2.35 10.45
CA PHE A 64 -5.31 -1.43 9.82
C PHE A 64 -5.58 -0.20 10.69
N ALA A 65 -5.60 -0.33 12.02
CA ALA A 65 -5.75 0.82 12.92
C ALA A 65 -4.59 1.84 12.76
N TYR A 66 -3.34 1.38 12.58
CA TYR A 66 -2.21 2.27 12.29
C TYR A 66 -2.35 3.00 10.96
N VAL A 67 -2.79 2.32 9.91
CA VAL A 67 -3.05 2.95 8.60
C VAL A 67 -4.20 3.95 8.71
N THR A 68 -5.30 3.58 9.35
CA THR A 68 -6.47 4.44 9.55
C THR A 68 -6.12 5.71 10.31
N ARG A 69 -5.25 5.61 11.33
CA ARG A 69 -4.75 6.77 12.08
C ARG A 69 -4.11 7.82 11.16
N VAL A 70 -3.26 7.39 10.22
CA VAL A 70 -2.64 8.32 9.26
C VAL A 70 -3.64 8.86 8.26
N VAL A 71 -4.56 8.03 7.78
CA VAL A 71 -5.66 8.46 6.89
C VAL A 71 -6.47 9.57 7.54
N GLU A 72 -6.85 9.42 8.81
CA GLU A 72 -7.60 10.45 9.56
C GLU A 72 -6.76 11.71 9.79
N TRP A 73 -5.49 11.60 10.13
CA TRP A 73 -4.60 12.77 10.26
C TRP A 73 -4.51 13.56 8.95
N CYS A 74 -4.35 12.87 7.82
CA CYS A 74 -4.35 13.50 6.50
C CYS A 74 -5.68 14.21 6.21
N LYS A 75 -6.80 13.55 6.50
CA LYS A 75 -8.14 14.11 6.34
C LYS A 75 -8.31 15.40 7.14
N CYS A 76 -7.91 15.41 8.42
CA CYS A 76 -7.98 16.58 9.28
C CYS A 76 -7.14 17.76 8.76
N GLN A 77 -6.04 17.50 8.07
CA GLN A 77 -5.15 18.51 7.48
C GLN A 77 -5.48 18.86 6.02
N GLY A 78 -6.53 18.25 5.44
CA GLY A 78 -6.88 18.46 4.03
C GLY A 78 -5.89 17.90 3.02
N LEU A 79 -5.05 16.93 3.44
CA LEU A 79 -4.12 16.20 2.59
C LEU A 79 -4.80 14.99 1.96
N ASN A 80 -4.42 14.66 0.74
CA ASN A 80 -4.69 13.34 0.17
C ASN A 80 -3.64 12.33 0.64
N ILE A 81 -3.94 11.04 0.52
CA ILE A 81 -3.02 9.97 0.87
C ILE A 81 -3.02 8.87 -0.18
N VAL A 82 -1.83 8.43 -0.57
CA VAL A 82 -1.61 7.24 -1.41
C VAL A 82 -1.20 6.09 -0.50
N LEU A 83 -2.02 5.06 -0.40
CA LEU A 83 -1.69 3.81 0.29
C LEU A 83 -0.93 2.93 -0.70
N ASP A 84 0.35 2.73 -0.47
CA ASP A 84 1.24 1.91 -1.29
C ASP A 84 1.49 0.57 -0.62
N LEU A 85 1.09 -0.53 -1.27
CA LEU A 85 1.54 -1.85 -0.85
C LEU A 85 2.99 -2.02 -1.28
N HIS A 86 3.91 -1.77 -0.35
CA HIS A 86 5.34 -1.69 -0.65
C HIS A 86 5.99 -3.05 -0.82
N LYS A 87 5.54 -4.02 -0.03
CA LYS A 87 5.84 -5.44 -0.17
C LYS A 87 4.55 -6.24 -0.11
N ALA A 88 4.48 -7.29 -0.90
CA ALA A 88 3.40 -8.26 -0.84
C ALA A 88 3.94 -9.64 -0.39
N TYR A 89 3.06 -10.49 0.14
CA TYR A 89 3.47 -11.87 0.39
C TYR A 89 3.99 -12.51 -0.91
N GLY A 90 5.24 -12.97 -0.88
CA GLY A 90 5.91 -13.54 -2.05
C GLY A 90 6.45 -12.52 -3.05
N TYR A 91 6.55 -11.24 -2.67
CA TYR A 91 7.24 -10.23 -3.46
C TYR A 91 7.85 -9.12 -2.60
N ASP A 92 9.15 -8.93 -2.78
CA ASP A 92 9.91 -7.78 -2.29
C ASP A 92 10.97 -7.46 -3.37
N PHE A 93 11.01 -6.21 -3.86
CA PHE A 93 11.96 -5.81 -4.90
C PHE A 93 13.43 -6.00 -4.46
N ASN A 94 13.72 -5.93 -3.15
CA ASN A 94 15.05 -6.21 -2.60
C ASN A 94 15.49 -7.67 -2.81
N ASN A 95 14.56 -8.57 -3.13
CA ASN A 95 14.83 -9.96 -3.48
C ASN A 95 14.86 -10.18 -5.01
N ALA A 96 15.08 -9.13 -5.82
CA ALA A 96 15.20 -9.26 -7.27
C ALA A 96 16.22 -10.35 -7.65
N GLY A 97 15.85 -11.23 -8.60
CA GLY A 97 16.63 -12.40 -9.00
C GLY A 97 16.46 -13.64 -8.11
N ASP A 98 15.89 -13.54 -6.92
CA ASP A 98 15.63 -14.69 -6.04
C ASP A 98 14.24 -15.29 -6.30
N LYS A 99 14.16 -16.20 -7.27
CA LYS A 99 12.91 -16.90 -7.65
C LYS A 99 12.33 -17.80 -6.56
N LYS A 100 13.03 -18.04 -5.46
CA LYS A 100 12.49 -18.79 -4.31
C LYS A 100 11.73 -17.89 -3.35
N LYS A 101 12.10 -16.60 -3.29
CA LYS A 101 11.44 -15.60 -2.45
C LYS A 101 10.36 -14.83 -3.23
N ASN A 102 10.68 -14.38 -4.45
CA ASN A 102 9.75 -13.68 -5.33
C ASN A 102 8.92 -14.67 -6.14
N ILE A 103 7.85 -15.18 -5.56
CA ILE A 103 6.96 -16.19 -6.14
C ILE A 103 5.59 -15.63 -6.56
N LEU A 104 5.32 -14.35 -6.34
CA LEU A 104 4.03 -13.71 -6.64
C LEU A 104 3.59 -13.95 -8.09
N PHE A 105 4.50 -13.78 -9.05
CA PHE A 105 4.16 -13.85 -10.47
C PHE A 105 4.08 -15.29 -11.01
N THR A 106 4.54 -16.28 -10.26
CA THR A 106 4.55 -17.69 -10.68
C THR A 106 3.59 -18.58 -9.87
N ASN A 107 3.06 -18.10 -8.74
CA ASN A 107 2.22 -18.90 -7.85
C ASN A 107 0.79 -18.33 -7.77
N LYS A 108 -0.18 -19.08 -8.31
CA LYS A 108 -1.60 -18.66 -8.33
C LYS A 108 -2.23 -18.47 -6.96
N MET A 109 -1.81 -19.22 -5.94
CA MET A 109 -2.32 -19.04 -4.57
C MET A 109 -1.83 -17.72 -3.97
N VAL A 110 -0.57 -17.36 -4.26
CA VAL A 110 0.02 -16.09 -3.83
C VAL A 110 -0.64 -14.91 -4.56
N GLN A 111 -0.91 -15.04 -5.86
CA GLN A 111 -1.68 -14.04 -6.62
C GLN A 111 -3.08 -13.83 -6.03
N LYS A 112 -3.78 -14.91 -5.70
CA LYS A 112 -5.09 -14.82 -5.07
C LYS A 112 -5.01 -14.14 -3.69
N ARG A 113 -3.96 -14.41 -2.91
CA ARG A 113 -3.73 -13.75 -1.62
C ARG A 113 -3.52 -12.23 -1.79
N PHE A 114 -2.75 -11.82 -2.81
CA PHE A 114 -2.55 -10.42 -3.17
C PHE A 114 -3.88 -9.72 -3.50
N VAL A 115 -4.72 -10.32 -4.36
CA VAL A 115 -6.05 -9.77 -4.69
C VAL A 115 -6.92 -9.67 -3.45
N ASN A 116 -6.93 -10.70 -2.58
CA ASN A 116 -7.71 -10.71 -1.35
C ASN A 116 -7.27 -9.61 -0.37
N LEU A 117 -5.96 -9.33 -0.26
CA LEU A 117 -5.47 -8.23 0.57
C LEU A 117 -5.98 -6.88 0.03
N TRP A 118 -5.95 -6.66 -1.29
CA TRP A 118 -6.50 -5.45 -1.90
C TRP A 118 -8.01 -5.32 -1.73
N ILE A 119 -8.77 -6.42 -1.73
CA ILE A 119 -10.19 -6.41 -1.39
C ILE A 119 -10.38 -5.86 0.03
N LYS A 120 -9.62 -6.34 1.01
CA LYS A 120 -9.69 -5.87 2.40
C LYS A 120 -9.32 -4.40 2.53
N ILE A 121 -8.24 -3.94 1.87
CA ILE A 121 -7.87 -2.53 1.84
C ILE A 121 -9.00 -1.68 1.25
N ALA A 122 -9.59 -2.13 0.14
CA ALA A 122 -10.71 -1.44 -0.48
C ALA A 122 -11.95 -1.38 0.43
N GLU A 123 -12.28 -2.45 1.13
CA GLU A 123 -13.39 -2.49 2.10
C GLU A 123 -13.20 -1.48 3.24
N HIS A 124 -11.97 -1.28 3.72
CA HIS A 124 -11.68 -0.31 4.78
C HIS A 124 -11.77 1.15 4.30
N TYR A 125 -11.35 1.43 3.06
CA TYR A 125 -11.14 2.82 2.61
C TYR A 125 -11.98 3.24 1.40
N ALA A 126 -12.97 2.44 0.95
CA ALA A 126 -13.81 2.76 -0.21
C ALA A 126 -14.54 4.10 -0.12
N ASN A 127 -14.88 4.53 1.10
CA ASN A 127 -15.63 5.77 1.36
C ASN A 127 -14.74 6.99 1.60
N GLU A 128 -13.42 6.82 1.62
CA GLU A 128 -12.46 7.88 1.86
C GLU A 128 -12.02 8.54 0.56
N THR A 129 -12.67 9.63 0.18
CA THR A 129 -12.47 10.31 -1.12
C THR A 129 -11.08 10.94 -1.30
N HIS A 130 -10.31 11.06 -0.22
CA HIS A 130 -8.93 11.58 -0.20
C HIS A 130 -7.87 10.44 -0.26
N VAL A 131 -8.30 9.18 -0.35
CA VAL A 131 -7.41 8.01 -0.41
C VAL A 131 -7.26 7.54 -1.86
N ALA A 132 -6.03 7.26 -2.28
CA ALA A 132 -5.68 6.55 -3.52
C ALA A 132 -4.94 5.25 -3.18
N PHE A 133 -4.99 4.26 -4.05
CA PHE A 133 -4.32 2.96 -3.89
C PHE A 133 -3.19 2.82 -4.89
N GLU A 134 -2.01 2.43 -4.44
CA GLU A 134 -0.87 2.04 -5.26
C GLU A 134 -0.62 0.55 -5.08
N LEU A 135 -0.84 -0.23 -6.16
CA LEU A 135 -1.01 -1.68 -6.07
C LEU A 135 0.24 -2.43 -5.60
N LEU A 136 1.41 -2.01 -6.05
CA LEU A 136 2.69 -2.62 -5.64
C LEU A 136 3.85 -1.71 -6.01
N ASN A 137 4.77 -1.53 -5.06
CA ASN A 137 6.01 -0.79 -5.27
C ASN A 137 6.96 -1.55 -6.19
N GLU A 138 7.59 -0.83 -7.12
CA GLU A 138 8.76 -1.26 -7.92
C GLU A 138 8.72 -2.72 -8.39
N VAL A 139 7.84 -3.03 -9.34
CA VAL A 139 7.86 -4.35 -9.97
C VAL A 139 9.02 -4.42 -10.96
N VAL A 140 9.92 -5.37 -10.74
CA VAL A 140 11.15 -5.56 -11.51
C VAL A 140 11.12 -6.88 -12.27
N GLU A 141 12.12 -7.07 -13.17
CA GLU A 141 12.32 -8.27 -14.00
C GLU A 141 11.31 -8.41 -15.14
N GLN A 142 11.75 -8.11 -16.35
CA GLN A 142 10.94 -8.07 -17.57
C GLN A 142 10.13 -9.36 -17.84
N GLU A 143 10.62 -10.51 -17.39
CA GLU A 143 9.88 -11.77 -17.50
C GLU A 143 8.57 -11.81 -16.73
N ASN A 144 8.40 -10.92 -15.73
CA ASN A 144 7.18 -10.82 -14.93
C ASN A 144 6.08 -9.98 -15.59
N ALA A 145 6.36 -9.29 -16.72
CA ALA A 145 5.48 -8.30 -17.30
C ALA A 145 4.08 -8.84 -17.64
N GLU A 146 3.98 -10.00 -18.27
CA GLU A 146 2.69 -10.59 -18.62
C GLU A 146 1.88 -10.98 -17.36
N ALA A 147 2.54 -11.65 -16.41
CA ALA A 147 1.89 -12.06 -15.16
C ALA A 147 1.45 -10.86 -14.33
N TRP A 148 2.26 -9.78 -14.29
CA TRP A 148 1.92 -8.54 -13.62
C TRP A 148 0.73 -7.84 -14.27
N ASN A 149 0.70 -7.71 -15.58
CA ASN A 149 -0.44 -7.10 -16.28
C ASN A 149 -1.75 -7.85 -16.03
N LEU A 150 -1.73 -9.19 -16.01
CA LEU A 150 -2.90 -9.99 -15.67
C LEU A 150 -3.32 -9.80 -14.21
N LEU A 151 -2.36 -9.76 -13.29
CA LEU A 151 -2.63 -9.54 -11.86
C LEU A 151 -3.19 -8.14 -11.59
N ILE A 152 -2.67 -7.09 -12.27
CA ILE A 152 -3.24 -5.74 -12.23
C ILE A 152 -4.72 -5.78 -12.64
N ALA A 153 -5.03 -6.37 -13.79
CA ALA A 153 -6.40 -6.40 -14.30
C ALA A 153 -7.36 -7.09 -13.30
N GLU A 154 -6.99 -8.26 -12.77
CA GLU A 154 -7.77 -9.00 -11.79
C GLU A 154 -7.97 -8.18 -10.49
N THR A 155 -6.89 -7.53 -10.01
CA THR A 155 -6.93 -6.72 -8.79
C THR A 155 -7.79 -5.48 -8.95
N VAL A 156 -7.63 -4.76 -10.07
CA VAL A 156 -8.45 -3.57 -10.38
C VAL A 156 -9.93 -3.95 -10.46
N ASP A 157 -10.27 -5.04 -11.15
CA ASP A 157 -11.65 -5.51 -11.26
C ASP A 157 -12.24 -5.85 -9.87
N ALA A 158 -11.46 -6.47 -9.00
CA ALA A 158 -11.88 -6.77 -7.64
C ALA A 158 -12.12 -5.49 -6.81
N ILE A 159 -11.18 -4.54 -6.85
CA ILE A 159 -11.30 -3.25 -6.16
C ILE A 159 -12.51 -2.46 -6.67
N ARG A 160 -12.75 -2.41 -7.99
CA ARG A 160 -13.85 -1.63 -8.60
C ARG A 160 -15.25 -2.08 -8.18
N ARG A 161 -15.41 -3.31 -7.72
CA ARG A 161 -16.68 -3.82 -7.16
C ARG A 161 -17.00 -3.21 -5.79
N ILE A 162 -16.00 -2.67 -5.09
CA ILE A 162 -16.08 -2.14 -3.73
C ILE A 162 -15.84 -0.63 -3.75
N ALA A 163 -14.73 -0.18 -4.31
CA ALA A 163 -14.27 1.21 -4.37
C ALA A 163 -14.30 1.72 -5.81
N ARG A 164 -15.49 2.08 -6.29
CA ARG A 164 -15.76 2.37 -7.71
C ARG A 164 -14.92 3.52 -8.25
N ASP A 165 -14.81 4.59 -7.48
CA ASP A 165 -14.24 5.88 -7.95
C ASP A 165 -12.84 6.18 -7.37
N THR A 166 -12.30 5.28 -6.54
CA THR A 166 -10.97 5.45 -5.94
C THR A 166 -9.88 5.45 -7.03
N ILE A 167 -8.93 6.37 -6.94
CA ILE A 167 -7.77 6.37 -7.83
C ILE A 167 -6.91 5.14 -7.55
N ILE A 168 -6.57 4.41 -8.59
CA ILE A 168 -5.67 3.24 -8.53
C ILE A 168 -4.42 3.57 -9.35
N ILE A 169 -3.27 3.42 -8.73
CA ILE A 169 -1.95 3.66 -9.29
C ILE A 169 -1.23 2.31 -9.42
N TYR A 170 -0.54 2.11 -10.51
CA TYR A 170 0.37 0.97 -10.70
C TYR A 170 1.50 1.34 -11.63
N GLY A 171 2.68 0.81 -11.35
CA GLY A 171 3.87 0.98 -12.18
C GLY A 171 3.97 -0.07 -13.28
N GLY A 172 4.69 0.27 -14.35
CA GLY A 172 5.23 -0.72 -15.28
C GLY A 172 6.42 -1.47 -14.66
N ILE A 173 6.96 -2.43 -15.41
CA ILE A 173 8.21 -3.12 -15.04
C ILE A 173 9.40 -2.16 -15.24
N GLN A 174 10.29 -2.12 -14.28
CA GLN A 174 11.57 -1.42 -14.35
C GLN A 174 12.70 -2.35 -14.81
#